data_79ad71ab494e8a8433572946e5d05378
#
_entry.id   79ad71ab494e8a8433572946e5d05378
#
_cell.length_a   1.000
_cell.length_b   1.000
_cell.length_c   1.000
_cell.angle_alpha   90.00
_cell.angle_beta   90.00
_cell.angle_gamma   90.00
#
_symmetry.space_group_name_H-M   'P 1'
#
loop_
_entity.id
_entity.type
_entity.pdbx_description
1 polymer ?
#
loop_
_entity_poly.entity_id
_entity_poly.type
_entity_poly.pdbx_seq_one_letter_code
_entity_poly.pdbx_strand_id
1 'polypeptide(L)'
;VQSITGLGINQGGVKSISAAGNPQKAAQTASLVRQMSLYAGLFGSAVILTLSPWLSQWSFGNRDFTGAYMWLACTLLFDTLTKGELAIFQGFRRLRILAQANLIGASAGLLISLPIYYIWRTDGIVAAIILSSICGYFATLLFRDKQKTPPLPIYQEGKSIITIGAILTISGFASTLVSYLFNIYLRSHGGLQDVGIYQSGFGLIDKYV
;
A
#
# COMPACT_ATOMS: atom_id res chain seq x y z
N VAL A 1 -5.90 -7.53 -0.41
CA VAL A 1 -5.26 -7.79 0.89
C VAL A 1 -4.65 -6.51 1.46
N GLN A 2 -3.79 -5.79 0.72
CA GLN A 2 -3.13 -4.56 1.19
C GLN A 2 -4.09 -3.47 1.67
N SER A 3 -5.24 -3.29 1.00
CA SER A 3 -6.25 -2.29 1.40
C SER A 3 -6.94 -2.65 2.71
N ILE A 4 -7.10 -3.94 3.00
CA ILE A 4 -7.72 -4.44 4.21
C ILE A 4 -6.74 -4.40 5.39
N THR A 5 -5.48 -4.84 5.19
CA THR A 5 -4.47 -4.86 6.24
C THR A 5 -4.00 -3.46 6.66
N GLY A 6 -4.01 -2.51 5.71
CA GLY A 6 -3.71 -1.10 5.99
C GLY A 6 -4.81 -0.36 6.76
N LEU A 7 -6.02 -0.97 6.94
CA LEU A 7 -7.17 -0.40 7.66
C LEU A 7 -7.42 1.09 7.35
N GLY A 8 -7.10 1.53 6.14
CA GLY A 8 -7.20 2.93 5.75
C GLY A 8 -6.28 3.90 6.52
N ILE A 9 -5.28 3.37 7.28
CA ILE A 9 -4.34 4.18 8.07
C ILE A 9 -3.68 5.26 7.21
N ASN A 10 -3.34 4.92 5.96
CA ASN A 10 -2.72 5.87 5.04
C ASN A 10 -3.65 7.05 4.71
N GLN A 11 -4.90 6.78 4.33
CA GLN A 11 -5.88 7.83 4.00
C GLN A 11 -6.32 8.60 5.24
N GLY A 12 -6.58 7.90 6.35
CA GLY A 12 -6.88 8.50 7.64
C GLY A 12 -5.73 9.36 8.16
N GLY A 13 -4.49 8.88 8.01
CA GLY A 13 -3.28 9.61 8.37
C GLY A 13 -3.10 10.91 7.57
N VAL A 14 -3.25 10.84 6.25
CA VAL A 14 -3.21 12.04 5.38
C VAL A 14 -4.22 13.09 5.85
N LYS A 15 -5.48 12.67 6.07
CA LYS A 15 -6.54 13.58 6.51
C LYS A 15 -6.27 14.17 7.88
N SER A 16 -5.84 13.37 8.84
CA SER A 16 -5.56 13.82 10.21
C SER A 16 -4.36 14.77 10.28
N ILE A 17 -3.29 14.51 9.52
CA ILE A 17 -2.11 15.38 9.44
C ILE A 17 -2.49 16.71 8.76
N SER A 18 -3.23 16.67 7.65
CA SER A 18 -3.61 17.88 6.91
C SER A 18 -4.62 18.76 7.68
N ALA A 19 -5.43 18.17 8.56
CA ALA A 19 -6.39 18.86 9.40
C ALA A 19 -5.77 19.39 10.71
N ALA A 20 -4.55 19.00 11.06
CA ALA A 20 -3.87 19.46 12.26
C ALA A 20 -3.50 20.95 12.11
N GLY A 21 -4.20 21.83 12.85
CA GLY A 21 -4.01 23.28 12.79
C GLY A 21 -2.67 23.78 13.41
N ASN A 22 -1.89 22.89 14.04
CA ASN A 22 -0.63 23.23 14.69
C ASN A 22 0.50 22.30 14.18
N PRO A 23 1.68 22.85 13.80
CA PRO A 23 2.82 22.05 13.34
C PRO A 23 3.28 20.96 14.32
N GLN A 24 3.20 21.22 15.63
CA GLN A 24 3.55 20.22 16.64
C GLN A 24 2.58 19.04 16.66
N LYS A 25 1.28 19.30 16.59
CA LYS A 25 0.26 18.24 16.48
C LYS A 25 0.42 17.44 15.19
N ALA A 26 0.68 18.09 14.06
CA ALA A 26 0.93 17.42 12.80
C ALA A 26 2.14 16.47 12.88
N ALA A 27 3.24 16.89 13.51
CA ALA A 27 4.42 16.06 13.71
C ALA A 27 4.16 14.88 14.67
N GLN A 28 3.38 15.09 15.73
CA GLN A 28 2.96 14.04 16.64
C GLN A 28 2.04 13.01 15.95
N THR A 29 1.08 13.49 15.16
CA THR A 29 0.19 12.62 14.34
C THR A 29 1.00 11.84 13.32
N ALA A 30 2.00 12.44 12.69
CA ALA A 30 2.90 11.72 11.77
C ALA A 30 3.68 10.59 12.48
N SER A 31 4.17 10.84 13.70
CA SER A 31 4.82 9.81 14.50
C SER A 31 3.84 8.65 14.85
N LEU A 32 2.59 8.98 15.15
CA LEU A 32 1.54 8.00 15.43
C LEU A 32 1.20 7.17 14.17
N VAL A 33 1.03 7.80 12.99
CA VAL A 33 0.78 7.10 11.71
C VAL A 33 1.92 6.12 11.42
N ARG A 34 3.17 6.52 11.68
CA ARG A 34 4.35 5.67 11.51
C ARG A 34 4.30 4.41 12.38
N GLN A 35 3.97 4.57 13.67
CA GLN A 35 3.79 3.43 14.60
C GLN A 35 2.64 2.53 14.17
N MET A 36 1.50 3.11 13.81
CA MET A 36 0.34 2.35 13.35
C MET A 36 0.64 1.57 12.07
N SER A 37 1.37 2.17 11.12
CA SER A 37 1.81 1.48 9.89
C SER A 37 2.76 0.32 10.20
N LEU A 38 3.62 0.45 11.20
CA LEU A 38 4.49 -0.63 11.65
C LEU A 38 3.69 -1.77 12.29
N TYR A 39 2.76 -1.48 13.19
CA TYR A 39 1.91 -2.51 13.80
C TYR A 39 1.00 -3.17 12.77
N ALA A 40 0.41 -2.41 11.85
CA ALA A 40 -0.41 -2.96 10.78
C ALA A 40 0.40 -3.83 9.80
N GLY A 41 1.63 -3.40 9.48
CA GLY A 41 2.55 -4.18 8.66
C GLY A 41 2.97 -5.48 9.33
N LEU A 42 3.32 -5.45 10.62
CA LEU A 42 3.65 -6.66 11.40
C LEU A 42 2.45 -7.59 11.53
N PHE A 43 1.28 -7.06 11.85
CA PHE A 43 0.06 -7.86 11.93
C PHE A 43 -0.30 -8.49 10.58
N GLY A 44 -0.29 -7.70 9.50
CA GLY A 44 -0.57 -8.19 8.15
C GLY A 44 0.43 -9.24 7.68
N SER A 45 1.72 -9.06 7.97
CA SER A 45 2.76 -10.06 7.65
C SER A 45 2.57 -11.34 8.45
N ALA A 46 2.24 -11.25 9.75
CA ALA A 46 1.95 -12.41 10.58
C ALA A 46 0.73 -13.20 10.07
N VAL A 47 -0.33 -12.50 9.65
CA VAL A 47 -1.51 -13.14 9.04
C VAL A 47 -1.15 -13.87 7.75
N ILE A 48 -0.35 -13.27 6.87
CA ILE A 48 0.10 -13.96 5.64
C ILE A 48 1.00 -15.14 5.95
N LEU A 49 1.92 -15.02 6.92
CA LEU A 49 2.78 -16.13 7.34
C LEU A 49 1.96 -17.33 7.83
N THR A 50 0.94 -17.10 8.65
CA THR A 50 0.08 -18.18 9.18
C THR A 50 -0.83 -18.78 8.11
N LEU A 51 -1.30 -17.97 7.15
CA LEU A 51 -2.18 -18.41 6.06
C LEU A 51 -1.41 -18.93 4.83
N SER A 52 -0.07 -18.80 4.79
CA SER A 52 0.74 -19.14 3.62
C SER A 52 0.56 -20.57 3.11
N PRO A 53 0.45 -21.63 3.95
CA PRO A 53 0.24 -22.98 3.45
C PRO A 53 -1.15 -23.16 2.83
N TRP A 54 -2.15 -22.46 3.39
CA TRP A 54 -3.52 -22.51 2.87
C TRP A 54 -3.67 -21.72 1.57
N LEU A 55 -3.04 -20.55 1.49
CA LEU A 55 -2.99 -19.74 0.28
C LEU A 55 -2.28 -20.47 -0.87
N SER A 56 -1.16 -21.16 -0.59
CA SER A 56 -0.45 -21.98 -1.58
C SER A 56 -1.35 -23.09 -2.14
N GLN A 57 -2.03 -23.82 -1.26
CA GLN A 57 -2.92 -24.91 -1.64
C GLN A 57 -4.12 -24.40 -2.44
N TRP A 58 -4.69 -23.25 -2.07
CA TRP A 58 -5.88 -22.69 -2.75
C TRP A 58 -5.54 -22.07 -4.12
N SER A 59 -4.34 -21.49 -4.27
CA SER A 59 -3.92 -20.84 -5.51
C SER A 59 -3.33 -21.79 -6.54
N PHE A 60 -2.56 -22.78 -6.10
CA PHE A 60 -1.77 -23.65 -6.97
C PHE A 60 -2.12 -25.14 -6.83
N GLY A 61 -3.03 -25.51 -5.92
CA GLY A 61 -3.42 -26.90 -5.66
C GLY A 61 -2.35 -27.74 -4.95
N ASN A 62 -1.19 -27.16 -4.65
CA ASN A 62 -0.10 -27.82 -3.94
C ASN A 62 0.53 -26.89 -2.88
N ARG A 63 1.45 -27.42 -2.06
CA ARG A 63 2.13 -26.68 -1.00
C ARG A 63 3.57 -26.25 -1.36
N ASP A 64 4.00 -26.46 -2.60
CA ASP A 64 5.38 -26.21 -3.02
C ASP A 64 5.74 -24.72 -2.97
N PHE A 65 4.73 -23.83 -3.14
CA PHE A 65 4.90 -22.38 -3.11
C PHE A 65 4.69 -21.74 -1.73
N THR A 66 4.56 -22.54 -0.65
CA THR A 66 4.41 -22.01 0.72
C THR A 66 5.58 -21.11 1.09
N GLY A 67 6.81 -21.49 0.74
CA GLY A 67 8.01 -20.67 0.96
C GLY A 67 7.94 -19.33 0.25
N ALA A 68 7.45 -19.27 -0.99
CA ALA A 68 7.26 -18.02 -1.74
C ALA A 68 6.27 -17.09 -1.04
N TYR A 69 5.14 -17.61 -0.52
CA TYR A 69 4.17 -16.82 0.26
C TYR A 69 4.75 -16.31 1.58
N MET A 70 5.59 -17.10 2.26
CA MET A 70 6.29 -16.65 3.47
C MET A 70 7.21 -15.46 3.16
N TRP A 71 7.95 -15.52 2.07
CA TRP A 71 8.80 -14.42 1.63
C TRP A 71 7.98 -13.17 1.21
N LEU A 72 6.82 -13.35 0.60
CA LEU A 72 5.92 -12.25 0.27
C LEU A 72 5.34 -11.54 1.50
N ALA A 73 5.31 -12.18 2.67
CA ALA A 73 4.93 -11.51 3.92
C ALA A 73 5.91 -10.35 4.26
N CYS A 74 7.20 -10.51 3.97
CA CYS A 74 8.18 -9.43 4.12
C CYS A 74 7.86 -8.24 3.21
N THR A 75 7.45 -8.52 1.96
CA THR A 75 7.03 -7.47 1.01
C THR A 75 5.89 -6.64 1.58
N LEU A 76 4.89 -7.28 2.15
CA LEU A 76 3.74 -6.58 2.74
C LEU A 76 4.15 -5.63 3.87
N LEU A 77 5.10 -6.04 4.71
CA LEU A 77 5.62 -5.21 5.79
C LEU A 77 6.29 -3.95 5.24
N PHE A 78 7.25 -4.11 4.31
CA PHE A 78 7.95 -2.96 3.72
C PHE A 78 7.02 -2.05 2.92
N ASP A 79 6.08 -2.61 2.19
CA ASP A 79 5.05 -1.86 1.45
C ASP A 79 4.16 -1.02 2.38
N THR A 80 3.75 -1.59 3.51
CA THR A 80 2.91 -0.88 4.48
C THR A 80 3.67 0.26 5.13
N LEU A 81 4.96 0.05 5.46
CA LEU A 81 5.83 1.10 5.98
C LEU A 81 6.07 2.21 4.95
N THR A 82 6.33 1.86 3.70
CA THR A 82 6.49 2.81 2.59
C THR A 82 5.24 3.67 2.43
N LYS A 83 4.06 3.06 2.39
CA LYS A 83 2.79 3.77 2.28
C LYS A 83 2.53 4.69 3.47
N GLY A 84 2.92 4.28 4.67
CA GLY A 84 2.85 5.12 5.87
C GLY A 84 3.71 6.38 5.75
N GLU A 85 4.96 6.27 5.30
CA GLU A 85 5.84 7.43 5.08
C GLU A 85 5.33 8.32 3.93
N LEU A 86 4.85 7.74 2.82
CA LEU A 86 4.27 8.51 1.72
C LEU A 86 3.00 9.25 2.16
N ALA A 87 2.15 8.65 2.99
CA ALA A 87 0.98 9.30 3.57
C ALA A 87 1.37 10.51 4.43
N ILE A 88 2.48 10.42 5.18
CA ILE A 88 3.02 11.53 5.95
C ILE A 88 3.47 12.67 5.02
N PHE A 89 4.22 12.39 3.95
CA PHE A 89 4.63 13.40 2.97
C PHE A 89 3.42 14.08 2.31
N GLN A 90 2.39 13.30 1.98
CA GLN A 90 1.15 13.80 1.42
C GLN A 90 0.37 14.67 2.42
N GLY A 91 0.26 14.24 3.68
CA GLY A 91 -0.41 14.98 4.75
C GLY A 91 0.25 16.34 5.03
N PHE A 92 1.57 16.42 4.96
CA PHE A 92 2.33 17.69 5.03
C PHE A 92 2.33 18.49 3.73
N ARG A 93 1.62 18.03 2.68
CA ARG A 93 1.59 18.65 1.34
C ARG A 93 2.98 18.79 0.70
N ARG A 94 3.93 17.94 1.06
CA ARG A 94 5.28 17.92 0.49
C ARG A 94 5.30 17.09 -0.80
N LEU A 95 4.53 17.50 -1.79
CA LEU A 95 4.32 16.75 -3.04
C LEU A 95 5.61 16.52 -3.83
N ARG A 96 6.57 17.44 -3.76
CA ARG A 96 7.90 17.27 -4.38
C ARG A 96 8.65 16.09 -3.78
N ILE A 97 8.67 15.99 -2.46
CA ILE A 97 9.34 14.90 -1.74
C ILE A 97 8.62 13.57 -2.00
N LEU A 98 7.29 13.59 -2.01
CA LEU A 98 6.48 12.44 -2.37
C LEU A 98 6.82 11.91 -3.77
N ALA A 99 6.89 12.79 -4.78
CA ALA A 99 7.23 12.42 -6.15
C ALA A 99 8.67 11.89 -6.27
N GLN A 100 9.63 12.55 -5.62
CA GLN A 100 11.04 12.13 -5.61
C GLN A 100 11.22 10.77 -4.95
N ALA A 101 10.60 10.53 -3.78
CA ALA A 101 10.69 9.25 -3.08
C ALA A 101 10.09 8.11 -3.93
N ASN A 102 8.93 8.34 -4.56
CA ASN A 102 8.32 7.37 -5.47
C ASN A 102 9.20 7.10 -6.70
N LEU A 103 9.73 8.15 -7.33
CA LEU A 103 10.57 8.01 -8.51
C LEU A 103 11.87 7.24 -8.20
N ILE A 104 12.56 7.62 -7.12
CA ILE A 104 13.79 6.95 -6.70
C ILE A 104 13.51 5.50 -6.30
N GLY A 105 12.44 5.25 -5.55
CA GLY A 105 12.04 3.91 -5.16
C GLY A 105 11.73 3.02 -6.36
N ALA A 106 10.94 3.53 -7.32
CA ALA A 106 10.60 2.81 -8.54
C ALA A 106 11.82 2.56 -9.43
N SER A 107 12.67 3.58 -9.62
CA SER A 107 13.90 3.44 -10.42
C SER A 107 14.87 2.44 -9.82
N ALA A 108 15.10 2.51 -8.50
CA ALA A 108 15.96 1.55 -7.79
C ALA A 108 15.36 0.13 -7.86
N GLY A 109 14.06 -0.01 -7.69
CA GLY A 109 13.36 -1.28 -7.83
C GLY A 109 13.53 -1.88 -9.23
N LEU A 110 13.38 -1.09 -10.29
CA LEU A 110 13.60 -1.52 -11.67
C LEU A 110 15.05 -1.93 -11.93
N LEU A 111 16.02 -1.12 -11.50
CA LEU A 111 17.44 -1.41 -11.69
C LEU A 111 17.87 -2.72 -11.02
N ILE A 112 17.24 -3.09 -9.92
CA ILE A 112 17.52 -4.34 -9.20
C ILE A 112 16.72 -5.50 -9.80
N SER A 113 15.47 -5.30 -10.17
CA SER A 113 14.61 -6.37 -10.66
C SER A 113 15.02 -6.87 -12.05
N LEU A 114 15.50 -5.98 -12.94
CA LEU A 114 15.93 -6.35 -14.30
C LEU A 114 17.06 -7.39 -14.32
N PRO A 115 18.19 -7.22 -13.58
CA PRO A 115 19.25 -8.24 -13.53
C PRO A 115 18.77 -9.56 -12.93
N ILE A 116 17.91 -9.49 -11.89
CA ILE A 116 17.37 -10.67 -11.23
C ILE A 116 16.53 -11.49 -12.21
N TYR A 117 15.64 -10.84 -12.98
CA TYR A 117 14.83 -11.51 -13.99
C TYR A 117 15.70 -12.08 -15.14
N TYR A 118 16.77 -11.40 -15.51
CA TYR A 118 17.67 -11.86 -16.54
C TYR A 118 18.43 -13.14 -16.13
N ILE A 119 18.90 -13.21 -14.88
CA ILE A 119 19.71 -14.31 -14.37
C ILE A 119 18.83 -15.50 -13.92
N TRP A 120 17.81 -15.24 -13.11
CA TRP A 120 17.00 -16.29 -12.46
C TRP A 120 15.62 -16.51 -13.08
N ARG A 121 15.29 -15.79 -14.13
CA ARG A 121 14.01 -15.91 -14.84
C ARG A 121 12.80 -15.96 -13.87
N THR A 122 12.00 -17.04 -13.94
CA THR A 122 10.79 -17.22 -13.09
C THR A 122 11.10 -17.38 -11.61
N ASP A 123 12.23 -17.99 -11.25
CA ASP A 123 12.61 -18.21 -9.85
C ASP A 123 13.01 -16.93 -9.13
N GLY A 124 13.44 -15.91 -9.89
CA GLY A 124 13.79 -14.59 -9.39
C GLY A 124 12.60 -13.67 -9.07
N ILE A 125 11.37 -14.03 -9.43
CA ILE A 125 10.20 -13.13 -9.30
C ILE A 125 10.00 -12.71 -7.85
N VAL A 126 9.99 -13.65 -6.91
CA VAL A 126 9.77 -13.38 -5.49
C VAL A 126 10.87 -12.50 -4.92
N ALA A 127 12.13 -12.82 -5.24
CA ALA A 127 13.29 -12.05 -4.79
C ALA A 127 13.26 -10.60 -5.34
N ALA A 128 12.91 -10.42 -6.60
CA ALA A 128 12.79 -9.10 -7.23
C ALA A 128 11.71 -8.24 -6.57
N ILE A 129 10.54 -8.82 -6.26
CA ILE A 129 9.44 -8.11 -5.59
C ILE A 129 9.88 -7.68 -4.18
N ILE A 130 10.53 -8.55 -3.41
CA ILE A 130 11.00 -8.22 -2.06
C ILE A 130 12.03 -7.09 -2.10
N LEU A 131 13.04 -7.21 -2.95
CA LEU A 131 14.09 -6.22 -3.08
C LEU A 131 13.56 -4.86 -3.56
N SER A 132 12.60 -4.85 -4.49
CA SER A 132 11.95 -3.62 -4.92
C SER A 132 11.17 -2.94 -3.79
N SER A 133 10.45 -3.69 -2.95
CA SER A 133 9.74 -3.15 -1.79
C SER A 133 10.70 -2.61 -0.72
N ILE A 134 11.81 -3.29 -0.48
CA ILE A 134 12.88 -2.81 0.40
C ILE A 134 13.47 -1.51 -0.13
N CYS A 135 13.79 -1.43 -1.42
CA CYS A 135 14.31 -0.21 -2.05
C CYS A 135 13.31 0.94 -1.96
N GLY A 136 12.01 0.67 -2.18
CA GLY A 136 10.95 1.65 -2.00
C GLY A 136 10.93 2.22 -0.57
N TYR A 137 11.06 1.37 0.44
CA TYR A 137 11.13 1.81 1.83
C TYR A 137 12.39 2.65 2.11
N PHE A 138 13.56 2.18 1.68
CA PHE A 138 14.79 2.94 1.86
C PHE A 138 14.75 4.29 1.14
N ALA A 139 14.15 4.37 -0.05
CA ALA A 139 13.95 5.62 -0.75
C ALA A 139 13.12 6.62 0.09
N THR A 140 12.08 6.17 0.79
CA THR A 140 11.32 7.06 1.68
C THR A 140 12.12 7.50 2.90
N LEU A 141 13.00 6.62 3.44
CA LEU A 141 13.86 6.96 4.59
C LEU A 141 14.88 8.07 4.27
N LEU A 142 15.34 8.18 3.01
CA LEU A 142 16.28 9.25 2.61
C LEU A 142 15.68 10.65 2.79
N PHE A 143 14.37 10.76 2.65
CA PHE A 143 13.65 12.04 2.79
C PHE A 143 12.94 12.22 4.13
N ARG A 144 13.15 11.29 5.05
CA ARG A 144 12.51 11.30 6.37
C ARG A 144 13.06 12.44 7.23
N ASP A 145 12.16 13.26 7.77
CA ASP A 145 12.52 14.23 8.79
C ASP A 145 13.02 13.53 10.07
N LYS A 146 14.21 13.93 10.53
CA LYS A 146 14.85 13.37 11.74
C LYS A 146 14.25 13.88 13.05
N GLN A 147 13.23 14.72 13.02
CA GLN A 147 12.59 15.24 14.23
C GLN A 147 11.91 14.09 15.00
N LYS A 148 12.50 13.76 16.14
CA LYS A 148 11.93 12.80 17.10
C LYS A 148 10.90 13.53 17.96
N THR A 149 9.68 13.68 17.46
CA THR A 149 8.55 14.12 18.31
C THR A 149 7.95 12.90 19.00
N PRO A 150 7.68 12.96 20.32
CA PRO A 150 7.00 11.89 21.01
C PRO A 150 5.60 11.70 20.37
N PRO A 151 5.17 10.45 20.10
CA PRO A 151 3.87 10.19 19.55
C PRO A 151 2.76 10.56 20.53
N LEU A 152 1.62 10.99 19.99
CA LEU A 152 0.40 11.13 20.79
C LEU A 152 -0.05 9.77 21.35
N PRO A 153 -0.81 9.73 22.47
CA PRO A 153 -1.31 8.50 23.01
C PRO A 153 -2.19 7.78 21.98
N ILE A 154 -1.82 6.56 21.65
CA ILE A 154 -2.43 5.72 20.59
C ILE A 154 -3.94 5.56 20.82
N TYR A 155 -4.38 5.56 22.08
CA TYR A 155 -5.75 5.20 22.43
C TYR A 155 -6.80 6.24 21.97
N GLN A 156 -6.53 7.53 22.09
CA GLN A 156 -7.53 8.56 21.77
C GLN A 156 -7.47 9.02 20.31
N GLU A 157 -6.29 9.33 19.81
CA GLU A 157 -6.13 9.84 18.45
C GLU A 157 -5.98 8.73 17.39
N GLY A 158 -5.40 7.58 17.77
CA GLY A 158 -5.33 6.41 16.92
C GLY A 158 -6.71 5.87 16.53
N LYS A 159 -7.67 5.89 17.46
CA LYS A 159 -9.07 5.51 17.19
C LYS A 159 -9.71 6.40 16.13
N SER A 160 -9.46 7.71 16.18
CA SER A 160 -9.95 8.65 15.17
C SER A 160 -9.36 8.37 13.79
N ILE A 161 -8.04 8.13 13.69
CA ILE A 161 -7.37 7.80 12.43
C ILE A 161 -7.90 6.50 11.84
N ILE A 162 -8.05 5.47 12.67
CA ILE A 162 -8.61 4.17 12.24
C ILE A 162 -10.05 4.33 11.78
N THR A 163 -10.89 5.07 12.52
CA THR A 163 -12.30 5.26 12.15
C THR A 163 -12.44 6.00 10.83
N ILE A 164 -11.72 7.10 10.65
CA ILE A 164 -11.70 7.85 9.39
C ILE A 164 -11.16 6.98 8.25
N GLY A 165 -10.06 6.27 8.50
CA GLY A 165 -9.44 5.38 7.54
C GLY A 165 -10.36 4.22 7.15
N ALA A 166 -11.06 3.61 8.11
CA ALA A 166 -12.02 2.54 7.86
C ALA A 166 -13.19 3.01 6.99
N ILE A 167 -13.77 4.19 7.30
CA ILE A 167 -14.84 4.78 6.49
C ILE A 167 -14.38 5.01 5.04
N LEU A 168 -13.19 5.57 4.86
CA LEU A 168 -12.64 5.81 3.53
C LEU A 168 -12.33 4.51 2.78
N THR A 169 -11.83 3.48 3.49
CA THR A 169 -11.59 2.15 2.91
C THR A 169 -12.88 1.47 2.50
N ILE A 170 -13.92 1.52 3.33
CA ILE A 170 -15.25 0.97 3.02
C ILE A 170 -15.85 1.70 1.81
N SER A 171 -15.76 3.02 1.77
CA SER A 171 -16.20 3.82 0.63
C SER A 171 -15.47 3.43 -0.66
N GLY A 172 -14.14 3.31 -0.62
CA GLY A 172 -13.34 2.87 -1.76
C GLY A 172 -13.67 1.43 -2.20
N PHE A 173 -13.91 0.53 -1.23
CA PHE A 173 -14.35 -0.83 -1.51
C PHE A 173 -15.71 -0.86 -2.20
N ALA A 174 -16.67 -0.07 -1.70
CA ALA A 174 -18.00 0.04 -2.31
C ALA A 174 -17.91 0.55 -3.76
N SER A 175 -17.10 1.58 -4.03
CA SER A 175 -16.83 2.08 -5.38
C SER A 175 -16.24 1.01 -6.30
N THR A 176 -15.25 0.27 -5.81
CA THR A 176 -14.62 -0.82 -6.57
C THR A 176 -15.62 -1.95 -6.84
N LEU A 177 -16.47 -2.28 -5.88
CA LEU A 177 -17.49 -3.32 -6.02
C LEU A 177 -18.54 -2.93 -7.06
N VAL A 178 -19.01 -1.67 -7.05
CA VAL A 178 -19.92 -1.14 -8.08
C VAL A 178 -19.28 -1.22 -9.46
N SER A 179 -18.02 -0.78 -9.60
CA SER A 179 -17.29 -0.87 -10.88
C SER A 179 -17.13 -2.32 -11.34
N TYR A 180 -16.89 -3.25 -10.43
CA TYR A 180 -16.78 -4.67 -10.73
C TYR A 180 -18.09 -5.29 -11.19
N LEU A 181 -19.19 -5.00 -10.50
CA LEU A 181 -20.54 -5.45 -10.88
C LEU A 181 -20.94 -4.89 -12.24
N PHE A 182 -20.62 -3.63 -12.49
CA PHE A 182 -20.88 -2.99 -13.78
C PHE A 182 -20.10 -3.64 -14.93
N ASN A 183 -18.84 -3.98 -14.70
CA ASN A 183 -18.04 -4.73 -15.68
C ASN A 183 -18.60 -6.13 -15.97
N ILE A 184 -19.10 -6.84 -14.95
CA ILE A 184 -19.78 -8.13 -15.14
C ILE A 184 -21.05 -7.94 -15.97
N TYR A 185 -21.84 -6.92 -15.67
CA TYR A 185 -23.06 -6.63 -16.42
C TYR A 185 -22.78 -6.31 -17.88
N LEU A 186 -21.79 -5.44 -18.15
CA LEU A 186 -21.36 -5.14 -19.53
C LEU A 186 -20.89 -6.40 -20.28
N ARG A 187 -20.09 -7.24 -19.60
CA ARG A 187 -19.59 -8.48 -20.21
C ARG A 187 -20.72 -9.45 -20.58
N SER A 188 -21.76 -9.50 -19.76
CA SER A 188 -22.89 -10.42 -20.00
C SER A 188 -23.83 -9.96 -21.12
N HIS A 189 -23.91 -8.66 -21.43
CA HIS A 189 -24.85 -8.08 -22.39
C HIS A 189 -24.18 -7.54 -23.66
N GLY A 190 -22.96 -7.00 -23.55
CA GLY A 190 -22.26 -6.36 -24.67
C GLY A 190 -20.98 -7.08 -25.15
N GLY A 191 -20.47 -8.03 -24.36
CA GLY A 191 -19.26 -8.76 -24.69
C GLY A 191 -17.95 -8.09 -24.21
N LEU A 192 -16.83 -8.72 -24.55
CA LEU A 192 -15.50 -8.27 -24.12
C LEU A 192 -15.06 -6.94 -24.74
N GLN A 193 -15.54 -6.65 -25.94
CA GLN A 193 -15.17 -5.43 -26.66
C GLN A 193 -15.77 -4.18 -26.01
N ASP A 194 -17.02 -4.25 -25.57
CA ASP A 194 -17.70 -3.14 -24.90
C ASP A 194 -17.10 -2.83 -23.52
N VAL A 195 -16.69 -3.89 -22.80
CA VAL A 195 -15.93 -3.74 -21.55
C VAL A 195 -14.61 -3.01 -21.79
N GLY A 196 -13.88 -3.34 -22.87
CA GLY A 196 -12.64 -2.70 -23.24
C GLY A 196 -12.80 -1.22 -23.56
N ILE A 197 -13.81 -0.87 -24.35
CA ILE A 197 -14.14 0.52 -24.71
C ILE A 197 -14.51 1.32 -23.46
N TYR A 198 -15.38 0.77 -22.61
CA TYR A 198 -15.78 1.41 -21.37
C TYR A 198 -14.60 1.66 -20.43
N GLN A 199 -13.75 0.65 -20.19
CA GLN A 199 -12.61 0.77 -19.30
C GLN A 199 -11.56 1.78 -19.82
N SER A 200 -11.33 1.83 -21.12
CA SER A 200 -10.42 2.82 -21.70
C SER A 200 -10.97 4.25 -21.57
N GLY A 201 -12.26 4.46 -21.82
CA GLY A 201 -12.91 5.75 -21.65
C GLY A 201 -12.96 6.18 -20.18
N PHE A 202 -13.38 5.29 -19.29
CA PHE A 202 -13.45 5.56 -17.85
C PHE A 202 -12.06 5.81 -17.25
N GLY A 203 -11.03 5.05 -17.66
CA GLY A 203 -9.67 5.23 -17.21
C GLY A 203 -9.03 6.56 -17.65
N LEU A 204 -9.50 7.15 -18.75
CA LEU A 204 -9.12 8.50 -19.13
C LEU A 204 -9.78 9.55 -18.23
N ILE A 205 -11.08 9.44 -17.98
CA ILE A 205 -11.82 10.37 -17.11
C ILE A 205 -11.26 10.34 -15.69
N ASP A 206 -11.07 9.16 -15.09
CA ASP A 206 -10.58 9.00 -13.71
C ASP A 206 -9.18 9.56 -13.48
N LYS A 207 -8.36 9.66 -14.54
CA LYS A 207 -7.01 10.23 -14.45
C LYS A 207 -6.94 11.74 -14.65
N TYR A 208 -7.93 12.34 -15.29
CA TYR A 208 -7.89 13.77 -15.67
C TYR A 208 -8.95 14.64 -14.97
N VAL A 209 -9.86 14.04 -14.21
CA VAL A 209 -10.82 14.73 -13.33
C VAL A 209 -10.41 14.57 -11.88
#